data_1694b92723e7964fb752ba7c0e170ddc
#
_entry.id   1694b92723e7964fb752ba7c0e170ddc
#
_cell.length_a   1.000
_cell.length_b   1.000
_cell.length_c   1.000
_cell.angle_alpha   90.00
_cell.angle_beta   90.00
_cell.angle_gamma   90.00
#
_symmetry.space_group_name_H-M   'P 1'
#
loop_
_entity.id
_entity.type
_entity.pdbx_description
1 polymer ?
#
loop_
_entity_poly.entity_id
_entity_poly.type
_entity_poly.pdbx_seq_one_letter_code
_entity_poly.pdbx_strand_id
1 'polypeptide(L)'
;MRASLLARFNQILETRDTERGLVVNMADVLFDVGKFDLRQEAREKLARFSGVVLAYPTLRIAVEGHTDSTGSDELNQRLSERRAESVRNYLVSQGLEAGMLTSQGFGKTMPIADNSTRDGRQQNRRVELIVSGEVIGTALTRQ
;
A
#
# COMPACT_ATOMS: atom_id res chain seq x y z
N MET A 1 9.60 7.15 -18.04
CA MET A 1 8.28 6.84 -17.47
C MET A 1 8.32 6.59 -15.97
N ARG A 2 9.29 5.79 -15.52
CA ARG A 2 9.41 5.47 -14.08
C ARG A 2 9.56 6.73 -13.21
N ALA A 3 10.47 7.65 -13.59
CA ALA A 3 10.68 8.88 -12.84
C ALA A 3 9.44 9.77 -12.83
N SER A 4 8.72 9.80 -13.93
CA SER A 4 7.49 10.60 -14.05
C SER A 4 6.40 10.05 -13.12
N LEU A 5 6.21 8.74 -13.09
CA LEU A 5 5.24 8.11 -12.18
C LEU A 5 5.64 8.29 -10.73
N LEU A 6 6.94 8.14 -10.42
CA LEU A 6 7.43 8.37 -9.06
C LEU A 6 7.07 9.76 -8.57
N ALA A 7 7.31 10.77 -9.41
CA ALA A 7 7.00 12.16 -9.06
C ALA A 7 5.49 12.35 -8.86
N ARG A 8 4.67 11.76 -9.72
CA ARG A 8 3.21 11.92 -9.62
C ARG A 8 2.65 11.24 -8.37
N PHE A 9 3.12 10.02 -8.07
CA PHE A 9 2.67 9.32 -6.87
C PHE A 9 3.13 10.06 -5.62
N ASN A 10 4.35 10.63 -5.61
CA ASN A 10 4.84 11.39 -4.46
C ASN A 10 4.01 12.63 -4.16
N GLN A 11 3.28 13.15 -5.14
CA GLN A 11 2.38 14.28 -4.90
C GLN A 11 1.13 13.86 -4.13
N ILE A 12 0.85 12.56 -4.07
CA ILE A 12 -0.33 12.02 -3.41
C ILE A 12 0.04 11.41 -2.06
N LEU A 13 1.00 10.49 -2.07
CA LEU A 13 1.48 9.76 -0.91
C LEU A 13 2.99 9.55 -1.09
N GLU A 14 3.70 9.45 0.02
CA GLU A 14 5.16 9.22 -0.03
C GLU A 14 5.47 7.95 -0.81
N THR A 15 6.37 8.05 -1.79
CA THR A 15 6.67 6.96 -2.70
C THR A 15 8.17 6.77 -2.82
N ARG A 16 8.63 5.51 -2.75
CA ARG A 16 10.04 5.12 -2.90
C ARG A 16 10.23 4.32 -4.16
N ASP A 17 11.39 4.49 -4.79
CA ASP A 17 11.80 3.67 -5.92
C ASP A 17 12.59 2.48 -5.39
N THR A 18 12.11 1.27 -5.65
CA THR A 18 12.74 0.04 -5.16
C THR A 18 12.88 -0.99 -6.28
N GLU A 19 13.59 -2.08 -6.01
CA GLU A 19 13.72 -3.16 -6.98
C GLU A 19 12.39 -3.83 -7.29
N ARG A 20 11.47 -3.85 -6.34
CA ARG A 20 10.13 -4.42 -6.55
C ARG A 20 9.23 -3.51 -7.39
N GLY A 21 9.58 -2.25 -7.50
CA GLY A 21 8.79 -1.24 -8.18
C GLY A 21 8.68 0.02 -7.35
N LEU A 22 7.68 0.81 -7.63
CA LEU A 22 7.42 2.03 -6.87
C LEU A 22 6.54 1.68 -5.67
N VAL A 23 7.05 1.94 -4.46
CA VAL A 23 6.34 1.61 -3.22
C VAL A 23 5.67 2.86 -2.68
N VAL A 24 4.35 2.90 -2.76
CA VAL A 24 3.53 4.00 -2.28
C VAL A 24 3.11 3.69 -0.85
N ASN A 25 3.48 4.56 0.10
CA ASN A 25 3.27 4.31 1.53
C ASN A 25 2.01 4.98 2.05
N MET A 26 1.17 4.20 2.75
CA MET A 26 0.00 4.72 3.46
C MET A 26 0.21 4.55 4.95
N ALA A 27 0.36 5.67 5.67
CA ALA A 27 0.47 5.62 7.13
C ALA A 27 -0.86 5.19 7.76
N ASP A 28 -0.80 4.58 8.96
CA ASP A 28 -2.00 4.06 9.60
C ASP A 28 -2.95 5.16 10.08
N VAL A 29 -2.49 6.41 10.16
CA VAL A 29 -3.39 7.53 10.48
C VAL A 29 -4.49 7.72 9.43
N LEU A 30 -4.36 7.08 8.26
CA LEU A 30 -5.38 7.11 7.22
C LEU A 30 -6.50 6.10 7.47
N PHE A 31 -6.39 5.29 8.53
CA PHE A 31 -7.43 4.37 8.98
C PHE A 31 -7.97 4.84 10.33
N ASP A 32 -9.17 4.43 10.67
CA ASP A 32 -9.67 4.62 12.03
C ASP A 32 -8.83 3.77 12.98
N VAL A 33 -8.62 4.28 14.20
CA VAL A 33 -7.72 3.66 15.16
C VAL A 33 -8.13 2.20 15.42
N GLY A 34 -7.17 1.28 15.23
CA GLY A 34 -7.38 -0.15 15.45
C GLY A 34 -8.36 -0.80 14.51
N LYS A 35 -8.76 -0.11 13.44
CA LYS A 35 -9.75 -0.62 12.49
C LYS A 35 -9.20 -0.68 11.10
N PHE A 36 -9.99 -1.24 10.18
CA PHE A 36 -9.60 -1.35 8.78
C PHE A 36 -10.45 -0.45 7.88
N ASP A 37 -11.30 0.42 8.47
CA ASP A 37 -12.09 1.37 7.70
C ASP A 37 -11.22 2.54 7.25
N LEU A 38 -11.33 2.89 5.97
CA LEU A 38 -10.57 4.01 5.41
C LEU A 38 -11.22 5.32 5.82
N ARG A 39 -10.40 6.27 6.28
CA ARG A 39 -10.88 7.62 6.53
C ARG A 39 -11.09 8.34 5.21
N GLN A 40 -11.86 9.43 5.25
CA GLN A 40 -12.16 10.18 4.03
C GLN A 40 -10.90 10.66 3.32
N GLU A 41 -9.90 11.11 4.05
CA GLU A 41 -8.63 11.55 3.47
C GLU A 41 -7.96 10.43 2.70
N ALA A 42 -8.00 9.20 3.23
CA ALA A 42 -7.44 8.04 2.55
C ALA A 42 -8.17 7.76 1.25
N ARG A 43 -9.50 7.81 1.29
CA ARG A 43 -10.30 7.57 0.08
C ARG A 43 -9.99 8.62 -1.00
N GLU A 44 -9.84 9.88 -0.60
CA GLU A 44 -9.51 10.94 -1.56
C GLU A 44 -8.14 10.71 -2.20
N LYS A 45 -7.14 10.33 -1.40
CA LYS A 45 -5.80 10.06 -1.91
C LYS A 45 -5.79 8.84 -2.82
N LEU A 46 -6.50 7.78 -2.44
CA LEU A 46 -6.59 6.58 -3.26
C LEU A 46 -7.34 6.81 -4.56
N ALA A 47 -8.35 7.68 -4.55
CA ALA A 47 -9.05 8.04 -5.79
C ALA A 47 -8.10 8.75 -6.75
N ARG A 48 -7.27 9.66 -6.23
CA ARG A 48 -6.26 10.34 -7.06
C ARG A 48 -5.21 9.37 -7.57
N PHE A 49 -4.76 8.45 -6.71
CA PHE A 49 -3.83 7.39 -7.10
C PHE A 49 -4.42 6.55 -8.25
N SER A 50 -5.68 6.14 -8.11
CA SER A 50 -6.37 5.37 -9.15
C SER A 50 -6.43 6.11 -10.48
N GLY A 51 -6.67 7.41 -10.42
CA GLY A 51 -6.71 8.24 -11.63
C GLY A 51 -5.40 8.19 -12.41
N VAL A 52 -4.26 8.18 -11.70
CA VAL A 52 -2.96 8.04 -12.35
C VAL A 52 -2.81 6.65 -12.96
N VAL A 53 -3.15 5.61 -12.19
CA VAL A 53 -2.96 4.22 -12.61
C VAL A 53 -3.83 3.86 -13.81
N LEU A 54 -5.04 4.40 -13.89
CA LEU A 54 -5.96 4.11 -14.99
C LEU A 54 -5.39 4.46 -16.36
N ALA A 55 -4.44 5.38 -16.41
CA ALA A 55 -3.78 5.74 -17.67
C ALA A 55 -2.75 4.70 -18.11
N TYR A 56 -2.46 3.69 -17.26
CA TYR A 56 -1.43 2.69 -17.53
C TYR A 56 -1.97 1.29 -17.21
N PRO A 57 -2.81 0.73 -18.09
CA PRO A 57 -3.54 -0.50 -17.77
C PRO A 57 -2.66 -1.74 -17.62
N THR A 58 -1.38 -1.67 -17.98
CA THR A 58 -0.48 -2.81 -17.81
C THR A 58 0.20 -2.85 -16.45
N LEU A 59 -0.02 -1.83 -15.61
CA LEU A 59 0.55 -1.83 -14.26
C LEU A 59 -0.11 -2.88 -13.39
N ARG A 60 0.65 -3.36 -12.41
CA ARG A 60 0.16 -4.28 -11.39
C ARG A 60 0.44 -3.67 -10.02
N ILE A 61 -0.45 -3.93 -9.08
CA ILE A 61 -0.34 -3.36 -7.75
C ILE A 61 -0.50 -4.47 -6.72
N ALA A 62 0.52 -4.61 -5.86
CA ALA A 62 0.44 -5.50 -4.70
C ALA A 62 0.19 -4.62 -3.47
N VAL A 63 -0.93 -4.88 -2.79
CA VAL A 63 -1.29 -4.14 -1.57
C VAL A 63 -0.87 -4.97 -0.38
N GLU A 64 0.02 -4.44 0.46
CA GLU A 64 0.61 -5.17 1.57
C GLU A 64 0.40 -4.42 2.88
N GLY A 65 -0.23 -5.08 3.86
CA GLY A 65 -0.51 -4.51 5.16
C GLY A 65 0.52 -4.93 6.19
N HIS A 66 0.87 -4.01 7.08
CA HIS A 66 1.89 -4.24 8.12
C HIS A 66 1.46 -3.60 9.43
N THR A 67 1.89 -4.20 10.55
CA THR A 67 1.63 -3.66 11.88
C THR A 67 2.95 -3.47 12.63
N ASP A 68 2.87 -2.84 13.81
CA ASP A 68 3.99 -2.86 14.74
C ASP A 68 3.94 -4.18 15.55
N SER A 69 4.81 -4.31 16.54
CA SER A 69 4.92 -5.54 17.34
C SER A 69 3.98 -5.59 18.54
N THR A 70 3.11 -4.60 18.72
CA THR A 70 2.20 -4.52 19.85
C THR A 70 1.01 -5.46 19.67
N GLY A 71 0.66 -6.19 20.72
CA GLY A 71 -0.50 -7.08 20.69
C GLY A 71 -0.17 -8.47 20.18
N SER A 72 -1.19 -9.29 19.99
CA SER A 72 -0.99 -10.67 19.57
C SER A 72 -0.69 -10.78 18.09
N ASP A 73 0.05 -11.82 17.74
CA ASP A 73 0.40 -12.08 16.33
C ASP A 73 -0.86 -12.30 15.48
N GLU A 74 -1.85 -13.00 16.05
CA GLU A 74 -3.08 -13.30 15.33
C GLU A 74 -3.88 -12.04 15.02
N LEU A 75 -4.02 -11.14 15.99
CA LEU A 75 -4.74 -9.90 15.79
C LEU A 75 -4.03 -9.02 14.77
N ASN A 76 -2.69 -8.96 14.86
CA ASN A 76 -1.91 -8.16 13.92
C ASN A 76 -1.99 -8.71 12.51
N GLN A 77 -1.93 -10.04 12.36
CA GLN A 77 -2.05 -10.65 11.05
C GLN A 77 -3.40 -10.33 10.44
N ARG A 78 -4.46 -10.47 11.22
CA ARG A 78 -5.82 -10.23 10.76
C ARG A 78 -6.04 -8.76 10.40
N LEU A 79 -5.57 -7.85 11.25
CA LEU A 79 -5.73 -6.42 10.98
C LEU A 79 -5.00 -6.02 9.71
N SER A 80 -3.77 -6.50 9.51
CA SER A 80 -2.99 -6.18 8.32
C SER A 80 -3.65 -6.71 7.05
N GLU A 81 -4.22 -7.92 7.12
CA GLU A 81 -4.96 -8.50 5.98
C GLU A 81 -6.18 -7.66 5.66
N ARG A 82 -6.96 -7.28 6.68
CA ARG A 82 -8.18 -6.51 6.49
C ARG A 82 -7.91 -5.11 5.97
N ARG A 83 -6.85 -4.48 6.44
CA ARG A 83 -6.48 -3.17 5.92
C ARG A 83 -6.04 -3.23 4.47
N ALA A 84 -5.26 -4.25 4.10
CA ALA A 84 -4.87 -4.44 2.70
C ALA A 84 -6.09 -4.68 1.82
N GLU A 85 -7.03 -5.51 2.28
CA GLU A 85 -8.27 -5.75 1.57
C GLU A 85 -9.11 -4.49 1.38
N SER A 86 -9.20 -3.67 2.43
CA SER A 86 -9.97 -2.42 2.35
C SER A 86 -9.42 -1.50 1.28
N VAL A 87 -8.10 -1.40 1.21
CA VAL A 87 -7.45 -0.58 0.18
C VAL A 87 -7.72 -1.16 -1.20
N ARG A 88 -7.50 -2.47 -1.37
CA ARG A 88 -7.71 -3.13 -2.65
C ARG A 88 -9.15 -2.96 -3.12
N ASN A 89 -10.11 -3.21 -2.23
CA ASN A 89 -11.53 -3.13 -2.60
C ASN A 89 -11.92 -1.70 -2.98
N TYR A 90 -11.37 -0.72 -2.29
CA TYR A 90 -11.64 0.67 -2.65
C TYR A 90 -11.09 1.00 -4.03
N LEU A 91 -9.86 0.52 -4.35
CA LEU A 91 -9.27 0.75 -5.67
C LEU A 91 -10.12 0.12 -6.78
N VAL A 92 -10.68 -1.08 -6.53
CA VAL A 92 -11.60 -1.71 -7.48
C VAL A 92 -12.83 -0.82 -7.68
N SER A 93 -13.37 -0.26 -6.60
CA SER A 93 -14.53 0.62 -6.69
C SER A 93 -14.23 1.89 -7.48
N GLN A 94 -12.97 2.27 -7.58
CA GLN A 94 -12.53 3.44 -8.34
C GLN A 94 -12.22 3.12 -9.81
N GLY A 95 -12.46 1.90 -10.23
CA GLY A 95 -12.36 1.52 -11.64
C GLY A 95 -11.14 0.68 -12.01
N LEU A 96 -10.26 0.36 -11.04
CA LEU A 96 -9.14 -0.53 -11.33
C LEU A 96 -9.62 -1.97 -11.43
N GLU A 97 -9.05 -2.73 -12.36
CA GLU A 97 -9.45 -4.12 -12.55
C GLU A 97 -8.94 -4.99 -11.41
N ALA A 98 -9.80 -5.87 -10.91
CA ALA A 98 -9.45 -6.76 -9.80
C ALA A 98 -8.23 -7.62 -10.13
N GLY A 99 -8.08 -8.02 -11.38
CA GLY A 99 -6.98 -8.89 -11.81
C GLY A 99 -5.60 -8.26 -11.75
N MET A 100 -5.52 -6.92 -11.68
CA MET A 100 -4.23 -6.25 -11.56
C MET A 100 -3.84 -5.99 -10.10
N LEU A 101 -4.72 -6.34 -9.16
CA LEU A 101 -4.54 -6.03 -7.74
C LEU A 101 -4.46 -7.31 -6.92
N THR A 102 -3.47 -7.38 -6.03
CA THR A 102 -3.40 -8.42 -5.01
C THR A 102 -3.40 -7.76 -3.63
N SER A 103 -3.80 -8.48 -2.59
CA SER A 103 -3.71 -7.98 -1.23
C SER A 103 -3.17 -9.07 -0.32
N GLN A 104 -2.34 -8.68 0.64
CA GLN A 104 -1.72 -9.59 1.58
C GLN A 104 -1.39 -8.86 2.87
N GLY A 105 -1.55 -9.55 4.01
CA GLY A 105 -1.15 -9.02 5.30
C GLY A 105 0.07 -9.75 5.81
N PHE A 106 1.02 -9.00 6.35
CA PHE A 106 2.26 -9.54 6.90
C PHE A 106 2.34 -9.41 8.42
N GLY A 107 1.31 -8.79 9.04
CA GLY A 107 1.36 -8.59 10.48
C GLY A 107 2.59 -7.79 10.87
N LYS A 108 3.28 -8.25 11.92
CA LYS A 108 4.49 -7.57 12.44
C LYS A 108 5.79 -8.08 11.82
N THR A 109 5.73 -8.95 10.82
CA THR A 109 6.91 -9.70 10.36
C THR A 109 7.88 -8.91 9.50
N MET A 110 7.50 -7.74 9.01
CA MET A 110 8.31 -6.94 8.08
C MET A 110 8.49 -5.51 8.58
N PRO A 111 9.19 -5.32 9.72
CA PRO A 111 9.37 -3.96 10.24
C PRO A 111 10.34 -3.17 9.36
N ILE A 112 10.11 -1.85 9.28
CA ILE A 112 11.01 -0.92 8.60
C ILE A 112 11.68 0.04 9.60
N ALA A 113 11.27 -0.04 10.86
CA ALA A 113 11.78 0.85 11.91
C ALA A 113 11.79 0.12 13.24
N ASP A 114 12.36 0.77 14.26
CA ASP A 114 12.54 0.18 15.58
C ASP A 114 11.21 0.14 16.33
N ASN A 115 10.74 -1.06 16.67
CA ASN A 115 9.50 -1.25 17.43
C ASN A 115 9.62 -0.82 18.89
N SER A 116 10.84 -0.56 19.39
CA SER A 116 11.01 -0.12 20.76
C SER A 116 10.69 1.37 20.97
N THR A 117 10.57 2.13 19.89
CA THR A 117 10.21 3.54 19.97
C THR A 117 8.81 3.77 19.43
N ARG A 118 8.14 4.83 19.94
CA ARG A 118 6.83 5.21 19.45
C ARG A 118 6.88 5.55 17.96
N ASP A 119 7.88 6.34 17.55
CA ASP A 119 7.98 6.75 16.15
C ASP A 119 8.25 5.57 15.24
N GLY A 120 9.07 4.62 15.68
CA GLY A 120 9.35 3.42 14.91
C GLY A 120 8.10 2.56 14.76
N ARG A 121 7.33 2.38 15.82
CA ARG A 121 6.08 1.64 15.75
C ARG A 121 5.10 2.32 14.79
N GLN A 122 5.03 3.64 14.83
CA GLN A 122 4.16 4.40 13.92
C GLN A 122 4.53 4.14 12.46
N GLN A 123 5.82 4.11 12.16
CA GLN A 123 6.29 3.84 10.80
C GLN A 123 6.00 2.40 10.37
N ASN A 124 6.04 1.46 11.31
CA ASN A 124 5.75 0.05 10.99
C ASN A 124 4.27 -0.19 10.70
N ARG A 125 3.37 0.61 11.27
CA ARG A 125 1.94 0.50 11.01
C ARG A 125 1.62 1.21 9.69
N ARG A 126 1.56 0.42 8.63
CA ARG A 126 1.39 0.99 7.28
C ARG A 126 0.76 -0.01 6.32
N VAL A 127 0.27 0.51 5.21
CA VAL A 127 -0.08 -0.30 4.03
C VAL A 127 0.79 0.21 2.89
N GLU A 128 1.41 -0.70 2.17
CA GLU A 128 2.24 -0.35 1.02
C GLU A 128 1.55 -0.79 -0.26
N LEU A 129 1.59 0.08 -1.26
CA LEU A 129 1.10 -0.22 -2.61
C LEU A 129 2.33 -0.36 -3.49
N ILE A 130 2.66 -1.58 -3.91
CA ILE A 130 3.84 -1.83 -4.74
C ILE A 130 3.39 -1.85 -6.19
N VAL A 131 3.78 -0.83 -6.94
CA VAL A 131 3.40 -0.64 -8.34
C VAL A 131 4.52 -1.16 -9.22
N SER A 132 4.22 -2.14 -10.08
CA SER A 132 5.20 -2.76 -10.96
C SER A 132 4.65 -2.88 -12.38
N GLY A 133 5.51 -3.28 -13.31
CA GLY A 133 5.13 -3.49 -14.69
C GLY A 133 6.19 -2.98 -15.65
N GLU A 134 6.03 -3.32 -16.93
CA GLU A 134 7.02 -2.97 -17.94
C GLU A 134 7.18 -1.46 -18.12
N VAL A 135 6.10 -0.73 -17.94
CA VAL A 135 6.10 0.74 -18.05
C VAL A 135 7.14 1.38 -17.12
N ILE A 136 7.35 0.78 -15.94
CA ILE A 136 8.32 1.30 -14.98
C ILE A 136 9.57 0.45 -14.90
N GLY A 137 9.73 -0.50 -15.83
CA GLY A 137 10.96 -1.27 -15.95
C GLY A 137 11.06 -2.49 -15.05
N THR A 138 9.95 -2.94 -14.45
CA THR A 138 9.92 -4.17 -13.67
C THR A 138 9.17 -5.25 -14.44
N ALA A 139 9.58 -6.51 -14.25
CA ALA A 139 8.89 -7.61 -14.88
C ALA A 139 7.52 -7.80 -14.25
N LEU A 140 6.50 -8.10 -15.09
CA LEU A 140 5.14 -8.34 -14.61
C LEU A 140 5.01 -9.69 -13.94
N THR A 141 5.75 -10.69 -14.43
CA THR A 141 5.71 -12.02 -13.86
C THR A 141 7.07 -12.36 -13.28
N ARG A 142 7.06 -12.85 -12.06
CA ARG A 142 8.24 -13.31 -11.37
C ARG A 142 7.94 -14.64 -10.75
N GLN A 143 8.58 -15.61 -11.22
CA GLN A 143 8.39 -16.96 -10.68
C GLN A 143 9.49 -17.34 -9.75
#